data_ef97fe56f54e9f0669689771ee71daf6
#
_entry.id   ef97fe56f54e9f0669689771ee71daf6
#
_cell.length_a   1.000
_cell.length_b   1.000
_cell.length_c   1.000
_cell.angle_alpha   90.00
_cell.angle_beta   90.00
_cell.angle_gamma   90.00
#
_symmetry.space_group_name_H-M   'P 1'
#
loop_
_entity.id
_entity.type
_entity.pdbx_description
1 polymer ?
#
loop_
_entity_poly.entity_id
_entity_poly.type
_entity_poly.pdbx_seq_one_letter_code
_entity_poly.pdbx_strand_id
1 'polypeptide(L)'
;MTVLVTGGMGYIGSHTCVELLEQGMDVVVVDNLVNSSAEAGRRVEQITGRPLKFYQMDVRDRAGLDRIFTEQKIDCVIHFAGLKAVGESGQMPLEYYDNNRGSTITLCEAMRDHGVRQIIFSSSATVYSGDNEMPLYETSRTGNCTNPYGWTKYVCEQILRDYVVADPSWSVVLLRYFNPIGAHPSGLIGEDPRGVPNNLMPYISQTAIGRLKCLSVFGDDYDTPDGTGVRDYIHVMDLARGHVAAIAYMAEHPGESIFNLGTGKGYSVLEMVHAFETANHVHVPYRIAPRRAGDLPTVYACPDKSARILGWHAEYSLEDMCRDSWHWQTQNPNGYETA
;
A
#
# COMPACT_ATOMS: atom_id res chain seq x y z
N MET A 1 -9.87 -19.23 9.47
CA MET A 1 -8.70 -19.00 8.62
C MET A 1 -7.80 -17.99 9.31
N THR A 2 -6.52 -18.32 9.42
CA THR A 2 -5.53 -17.44 10.07
C THR A 2 -4.60 -16.82 9.01
N VAL A 3 -4.57 -15.50 8.96
CA VAL A 3 -3.77 -14.74 7.99
C VAL A 3 -2.57 -14.11 8.70
N LEU A 4 -1.35 -14.38 8.20
CA LEU A 4 -0.15 -13.66 8.62
C LEU A 4 -0.02 -12.39 7.78
N VAL A 5 -0.01 -11.23 8.43
CA VAL A 5 0.14 -9.92 7.80
C VAL A 5 1.50 -9.33 8.18
N THR A 6 2.44 -9.33 7.25
CA THR A 6 3.73 -8.65 7.49
C THR A 6 3.60 -7.18 7.15
N GLY A 7 4.15 -6.29 7.99
CA GLY A 7 3.93 -4.85 7.86
C GLY A 7 2.51 -4.41 8.26
N GLY A 8 1.83 -5.22 9.10
CA GLY A 8 0.44 -5.01 9.46
C GLY A 8 0.18 -3.83 10.39
N MET A 9 1.22 -3.25 11.00
CA MET A 9 1.12 -2.00 11.79
C MET A 9 1.27 -0.74 10.94
N GLY A 10 1.62 -0.89 9.64
CA GLY A 10 1.70 0.20 8.68
C GLY A 10 0.32 0.66 8.20
N TYR A 11 0.32 1.70 7.35
CA TYR A 11 -0.89 2.34 6.85
C TYR A 11 -1.85 1.34 6.16
N ILE A 12 -1.42 0.72 5.05
CA ILE A 12 -2.28 -0.23 4.31
C ILE A 12 -2.54 -1.48 5.15
N GLY A 13 -1.50 -1.97 5.86
CA GLY A 13 -1.58 -3.18 6.67
C GLY A 13 -2.63 -3.10 7.78
N SER A 14 -2.68 -1.99 8.54
CA SER A 14 -3.65 -1.80 9.62
C SER A 14 -5.11 -1.76 9.12
N HIS A 15 -5.37 -1.06 8.00
CA HIS A 15 -6.69 -1.04 7.37
C HIS A 15 -7.10 -2.42 6.84
N THR A 16 -6.14 -3.17 6.28
CA THR A 16 -6.38 -4.56 5.84
C THR A 16 -6.66 -5.47 7.05
N CYS A 17 -5.97 -5.28 8.18
CA CYS A 17 -6.27 -6.04 9.40
C CYS A 17 -7.70 -5.79 9.89
N VAL A 18 -8.24 -4.57 9.77
CA VAL A 18 -9.65 -4.28 10.09
C VAL A 18 -10.57 -5.14 9.22
N GLU A 19 -10.44 -5.06 7.90
CA GLU A 19 -11.30 -5.81 6.97
C GLU A 19 -11.20 -7.33 7.18
N LEU A 20 -10.00 -7.87 7.44
CA LEU A 20 -9.81 -9.31 7.73
C LEU A 20 -10.54 -9.73 9.01
N LEU A 21 -10.39 -8.96 10.09
CA LEU A 21 -11.05 -9.25 11.38
C LEU A 21 -12.57 -9.12 11.26
N GLU A 22 -13.10 -8.14 10.54
CA GLU A 22 -14.54 -7.97 10.30
C GLU A 22 -15.13 -9.12 9.48
N GLN A 23 -14.35 -9.71 8.56
CA GLN A 23 -14.71 -10.93 7.83
C GLN A 23 -14.58 -12.22 8.66
N GLY A 24 -14.25 -12.10 9.94
CA GLY A 24 -14.17 -13.25 10.84
C GLY A 24 -12.87 -14.05 10.79
N MET A 25 -11.85 -13.56 10.09
CA MET A 25 -10.53 -14.20 10.03
C MET A 25 -9.73 -13.91 11.30
N ASP A 26 -8.81 -14.80 11.65
CA ASP A 26 -7.82 -14.53 12.69
C ASP A 26 -6.59 -13.87 12.07
N VAL A 27 -6.05 -12.85 12.75
CA VAL A 27 -4.94 -12.05 12.21
C VAL A 27 -3.71 -12.17 13.10
N VAL A 28 -2.60 -12.54 12.49
CA VAL A 28 -1.26 -12.51 13.09
C VAL A 28 -0.44 -11.45 12.37
N VAL A 29 0.14 -10.51 13.10
CA VAL A 29 0.92 -9.40 12.52
C VAL A 29 2.39 -9.55 12.87
N VAL A 30 3.25 -9.35 11.87
CA VAL A 30 4.70 -9.15 12.04
C VAL A 30 5.05 -7.76 11.52
N ASP A 31 5.69 -6.95 12.37
CA ASP A 31 6.15 -5.61 12.01
C ASP A 31 7.36 -5.21 12.89
N ASN A 32 8.36 -4.56 12.33
CA ASN A 32 9.54 -4.11 13.09
C ASN A 32 9.38 -2.69 13.63
N LEU A 33 8.27 -2.03 13.31
CA LEU A 33 7.93 -0.66 13.72
C LEU A 33 8.91 0.42 13.22
N VAL A 34 9.69 0.16 12.18
CA VAL A 34 10.63 1.15 11.63
C VAL A 34 9.90 2.37 11.06
N ASN A 35 8.73 2.17 10.45
CA ASN A 35 7.88 3.23 9.87
C ASN A 35 6.39 3.01 10.17
N SER A 36 6.08 2.54 11.36
CA SER A 36 4.74 2.20 11.82
C SER A 36 4.66 2.38 13.34
N SER A 37 3.49 2.16 13.92
CA SER A 37 3.26 2.26 15.35
C SER A 37 2.44 1.07 15.88
N ALA A 38 2.83 0.49 17.02
CA ALA A 38 2.04 -0.53 17.70
C ALA A 38 0.65 -0.01 18.12
N GLU A 39 0.49 1.30 18.26
CA GLU A 39 -0.79 1.96 18.53
C GLU A 39 -1.81 1.70 17.42
N ALA A 40 -1.37 1.56 16.16
CA ALA A 40 -2.25 1.18 15.06
C ALA A 40 -2.95 -0.16 15.32
N GLY A 41 -2.21 -1.17 15.79
CA GLY A 41 -2.78 -2.48 16.16
C GLY A 41 -3.80 -2.38 17.30
N ARG A 42 -3.49 -1.63 18.36
CA ARG A 42 -4.44 -1.39 19.47
C ARG A 42 -5.75 -0.75 18.97
N ARG A 43 -5.64 0.20 18.05
CA ARG A 43 -6.81 0.87 17.46
C ARG A 43 -7.57 -0.02 16.48
N VAL A 44 -6.90 -0.93 15.77
CA VAL A 44 -7.57 -2.00 15.00
C VAL A 44 -8.42 -2.88 15.92
N GLU A 45 -7.90 -3.30 17.07
CA GLU A 45 -8.67 -4.05 18.07
C GLU A 45 -9.85 -3.24 18.62
N GLN A 46 -9.67 -1.94 18.83
CA GLN A 46 -10.75 -1.04 19.29
C GLN A 46 -11.87 -0.91 18.24
N ILE A 47 -11.53 -0.81 16.94
CA ILE A 47 -12.49 -0.70 15.85
C ILE A 47 -13.30 -1.99 15.71
N THR A 48 -12.61 -3.13 15.69
CA THR A 48 -13.21 -4.43 15.36
C THR A 48 -13.81 -5.17 16.56
N GLY A 49 -13.41 -4.80 17.78
CA GLY A 49 -13.71 -5.55 18.99
C GLY A 49 -13.06 -6.94 19.05
N ARG A 50 -12.10 -7.22 18.16
CA ARG A 50 -11.43 -8.52 18.03
C ARG A 50 -9.93 -8.38 18.26
N PRO A 51 -9.28 -9.34 18.98
CA PRO A 51 -7.84 -9.30 19.17
C PRO A 51 -7.09 -9.66 17.90
N LEU A 52 -5.90 -9.08 17.74
CA LEU A 52 -4.88 -9.51 16.78
C LEU A 52 -3.61 -9.95 17.53
N LYS A 53 -2.91 -10.93 16.98
CA LYS A 53 -1.64 -11.39 17.54
C LYS A 53 -0.48 -10.59 16.93
N PHE A 54 0.29 -9.88 17.73
CA PHE A 54 1.41 -9.06 17.25
C PHE A 54 2.77 -9.61 17.69
N TYR A 55 3.69 -9.71 16.70
CA TYR A 55 5.10 -10.02 16.91
C TYR A 55 5.95 -8.86 16.38
N GLN A 56 6.61 -8.14 17.30
CA GLN A 56 7.53 -7.07 16.93
C GLN A 56 8.87 -7.67 16.53
N MET A 57 9.11 -7.79 15.23
CA MET A 57 10.36 -8.33 14.67
C MET A 57 10.53 -7.97 13.19
N ASP A 58 11.75 -8.07 12.70
CA ASP A 58 12.06 -7.95 11.28
C ASP A 58 11.67 -9.25 10.55
N VAL A 59 11.02 -9.14 9.38
CA VAL A 59 10.65 -10.29 8.52
C VAL A 59 11.89 -11.05 8.02
N ARG A 60 13.07 -10.44 8.03
CA ARG A 60 14.34 -11.10 7.69
C ARG A 60 14.87 -11.99 8.82
N ASP A 61 14.28 -11.95 10.02
CA ASP A 61 14.60 -12.88 11.11
C ASP A 61 13.94 -14.24 10.84
N ARG A 62 14.70 -15.13 10.19
CA ARG A 62 14.24 -16.46 9.85
C ARG A 62 13.82 -17.28 11.08
N ALA A 63 14.59 -17.26 12.15
CA ALA A 63 14.28 -18.02 13.37
C ALA A 63 12.98 -17.52 14.03
N GLY A 64 12.75 -16.22 14.01
CA GLY A 64 11.51 -15.61 14.45
C GLY A 64 10.30 -16.05 13.61
N LEU A 65 10.44 -16.11 12.28
CA LEU A 65 9.38 -16.63 11.40
C LEU A 65 9.09 -18.11 11.66
N ASP A 66 10.11 -18.95 11.77
CA ASP A 66 9.96 -20.38 12.07
C ASP A 66 9.18 -20.62 13.38
N ARG A 67 9.46 -19.79 14.41
CA ARG A 67 8.70 -19.80 15.67
C ARG A 67 7.23 -19.45 15.43
N ILE A 68 6.95 -18.38 14.67
CA ILE A 68 5.58 -17.94 14.40
C ILE A 68 4.80 -19.01 13.65
N PHE A 69 5.36 -19.59 12.59
CA PHE A 69 4.71 -20.66 11.82
C PHE A 69 4.53 -21.95 12.64
N THR A 70 5.35 -22.18 13.69
CA THR A 70 5.19 -23.29 14.61
C THR A 70 4.10 -23.01 15.64
N GLU A 71 4.06 -21.80 16.21
CA GLU A 71 3.08 -21.39 17.26
C GLU A 71 1.69 -21.13 16.69
N GLN A 72 1.60 -20.66 15.44
CA GLN A 72 0.37 -20.23 14.79
C GLN A 72 0.09 -21.09 13.56
N LYS A 73 -1.12 -21.62 13.47
CA LYS A 73 -1.55 -22.31 12.25
C LYS A 73 -1.88 -21.28 11.17
N ILE A 74 -0.87 -20.87 10.41
CA ILE A 74 -1.03 -19.89 9.31
C ILE A 74 -1.57 -20.60 8.07
N ASP A 75 -2.64 -20.08 7.49
CA ASP A 75 -3.24 -20.58 6.26
C ASP A 75 -2.75 -19.79 5.03
N CYS A 76 -2.57 -18.47 5.20
CA CYS A 76 -2.23 -17.54 4.12
C CYS A 76 -1.37 -16.38 4.64
N VAL A 77 -0.58 -15.77 3.75
CA VAL A 77 0.27 -14.60 4.05
C VAL A 77 -0.13 -13.41 3.18
N ILE A 78 -0.22 -12.22 3.79
CA ILE A 78 -0.23 -10.94 3.06
C ILE A 78 1.09 -10.23 3.38
N HIS A 79 1.87 -9.95 2.35
CA HIS A 79 3.21 -9.38 2.50
C HIS A 79 3.23 -7.90 2.13
N PHE A 80 3.07 -7.03 3.15
CA PHE A 80 3.24 -5.57 3.02
C PHE A 80 4.63 -5.09 3.41
N ALA A 81 5.31 -5.80 4.31
CA ALA A 81 6.60 -5.36 4.85
C ALA A 81 7.57 -4.99 3.74
N GLY A 82 8.05 -3.75 3.77
CA GLY A 82 9.00 -3.22 2.80
C GLY A 82 9.15 -1.70 2.90
N LEU A 83 10.32 -1.20 2.55
CA LEU A 83 10.57 0.23 2.39
C LEU A 83 9.88 0.72 1.13
N LYS A 84 9.17 1.87 1.19
CA LYS A 84 8.25 2.32 0.13
C LYS A 84 8.52 3.73 -0.44
N ALA A 85 9.42 4.49 0.15
CA ALA A 85 9.63 5.88 -0.22
C ALA A 85 10.51 6.00 -1.48
N VAL A 86 9.90 6.38 -2.61
CA VAL A 86 10.56 6.48 -3.92
C VAL A 86 11.79 7.38 -3.87
N GLY A 87 11.68 8.59 -3.30
CA GLY A 87 12.79 9.54 -3.21
C GLY A 87 13.95 9.02 -2.35
N GLU A 88 13.65 8.40 -1.22
CA GLU A 88 14.64 7.80 -0.32
C GLU A 88 15.36 6.63 -0.99
N SER A 89 14.66 5.83 -1.79
CA SER A 89 15.24 4.68 -2.48
C SER A 89 16.41 5.06 -3.39
N GLY A 90 16.36 6.26 -3.99
CA GLY A 90 17.47 6.80 -4.79
C GLY A 90 18.69 7.17 -3.97
N GLN A 91 18.52 7.44 -2.68
CA GLN A 91 19.61 7.81 -1.76
C GLN A 91 20.18 6.59 -1.02
N MET A 92 19.37 5.57 -0.77
CA MET A 92 19.70 4.36 -0.01
C MET A 92 19.33 3.09 -0.78
N PRO A 93 19.83 2.89 -2.02
CA PRO A 93 19.40 1.77 -2.86
C PRO A 93 19.75 0.40 -2.29
N LEU A 94 20.89 0.25 -1.63
CA LEU A 94 21.31 -1.04 -1.07
C LEU A 94 20.39 -1.50 0.06
N GLU A 95 19.99 -0.58 0.93
CA GLU A 95 19.06 -0.84 2.03
C GLU A 95 17.69 -1.25 1.49
N TYR A 96 17.22 -0.61 0.41
CA TYR A 96 15.97 -0.98 -0.26
C TYR A 96 16.02 -2.38 -0.86
N TYR A 97 17.11 -2.73 -1.57
CA TYR A 97 17.28 -4.07 -2.12
C TYR A 97 17.41 -5.13 -1.03
N ASP A 98 18.23 -4.88 -0.01
CA ASP A 98 18.43 -5.83 1.09
C ASP A 98 17.12 -6.05 1.87
N ASN A 99 16.42 -4.96 2.22
CA ASN A 99 15.18 -5.06 2.97
C ASN A 99 14.06 -5.73 2.16
N ASN A 100 13.72 -5.20 0.98
CA ASN A 100 12.52 -5.62 0.26
C ASN A 100 12.67 -7.01 -0.37
N ARG A 101 13.78 -7.26 -1.06
CA ARG A 101 14.08 -8.58 -1.62
C ARG A 101 14.38 -9.60 -0.52
N GLY A 102 15.20 -9.21 0.48
CA GLY A 102 15.60 -10.09 1.58
C GLY A 102 14.40 -10.58 2.38
N SER A 103 13.48 -9.69 2.76
CA SER A 103 12.26 -10.06 3.48
C SER A 103 11.38 -11.03 2.67
N THR A 104 11.21 -10.79 1.36
CA THR A 104 10.43 -11.66 0.48
C THR A 104 11.03 -13.07 0.40
N ILE A 105 12.35 -13.19 0.22
CA ILE A 105 13.03 -14.49 0.14
C ILE A 105 12.92 -15.24 1.47
N THR A 106 13.27 -14.60 2.58
CA THR A 106 13.24 -15.22 3.92
C THR A 106 11.83 -15.69 4.28
N LEU A 107 10.81 -14.88 3.95
CA LEU A 107 9.42 -15.24 4.17
C LEU A 107 9.00 -16.46 3.34
N CYS A 108 9.33 -16.49 2.05
CA CYS A 108 9.01 -17.63 1.17
C CYS A 108 9.71 -18.92 1.62
N GLU A 109 10.95 -18.83 2.09
CA GLU A 109 11.66 -19.99 2.65
C GLU A 109 10.96 -20.54 3.90
N ALA A 110 10.57 -19.65 4.83
CA ALA A 110 9.82 -20.05 6.03
C ALA A 110 8.46 -20.65 5.66
N MET A 111 7.71 -20.03 4.77
CA MET A 111 6.44 -20.55 4.27
C MET A 111 6.58 -21.95 3.66
N ARG A 112 7.59 -22.14 2.80
CA ARG A 112 7.90 -23.44 2.18
C ARG A 112 8.11 -24.53 3.22
N ASP A 113 8.99 -24.26 4.18
CA ASP A 113 9.43 -25.24 5.18
C ASP A 113 8.31 -25.59 6.17
N HIS A 114 7.34 -24.70 6.36
CA HIS A 114 6.14 -24.92 7.19
C HIS A 114 4.89 -25.29 6.39
N GLY A 115 5.00 -25.51 5.07
CA GLY A 115 3.89 -26.00 4.24
C GLY A 115 2.83 -24.96 3.89
N VAL A 116 3.05 -23.67 4.13
CA VAL A 116 2.16 -22.57 3.71
C VAL A 116 2.48 -22.22 2.26
N ARG A 117 1.45 -22.19 1.39
CA ARG A 117 1.61 -22.06 -0.06
C ARG A 117 0.82 -20.89 -0.66
N GLN A 118 0.16 -20.08 0.17
CA GLN A 118 -0.70 -18.98 -0.27
C GLN A 118 -0.12 -17.65 0.15
N ILE A 119 0.18 -16.77 -0.82
CA ILE A 119 0.73 -15.44 -0.57
C ILE A 119 0.11 -14.38 -1.47
N ILE A 120 -0.31 -13.28 -0.86
CA ILE A 120 -0.65 -12.04 -1.54
C ILE A 120 0.50 -11.05 -1.35
N PHE A 121 1.05 -10.58 -2.45
CA PHE A 121 2.16 -9.64 -2.44
C PHE A 121 1.71 -8.22 -2.77
N SER A 122 2.07 -7.29 -1.89
CA SER A 122 1.94 -5.85 -2.07
C SER A 122 2.91 -5.37 -3.15
N SER A 123 2.46 -5.39 -4.41
CA SER A 123 3.19 -4.80 -5.52
C SER A 123 2.78 -3.34 -5.74
N SER A 124 3.22 -2.72 -6.81
CA SER A 124 3.02 -1.29 -7.06
C SER A 124 2.95 -1.01 -8.56
N ALA A 125 2.22 0.03 -8.94
CA ALA A 125 2.24 0.56 -10.31
C ALA A 125 3.65 1.01 -10.78
N THR A 126 4.59 1.21 -9.85
CA THR A 126 5.99 1.53 -10.18
C THR A 126 6.76 0.40 -10.89
N VAL A 127 6.20 -0.81 -10.95
CA VAL A 127 6.79 -1.92 -11.73
C VAL A 127 6.56 -1.77 -13.23
N TYR A 128 5.57 -0.98 -13.64
CA TYR A 128 5.31 -0.70 -15.05
C TYR A 128 6.38 0.21 -15.65
N SER A 129 6.73 -0.05 -16.91
CA SER A 129 7.63 0.82 -17.65
C SER A 129 6.99 2.18 -17.94
N GLY A 130 7.77 3.24 -17.85
CA GLY A 130 7.27 4.61 -18.03
C GLY A 130 6.87 4.95 -19.46
N ASP A 131 7.15 4.08 -20.45
CA ASP A 131 6.80 4.23 -21.85
C ASP A 131 5.47 3.56 -22.26
N ASN A 132 4.70 3.04 -21.28
CA ASN A 132 3.37 2.51 -21.55
C ASN A 132 2.36 3.63 -21.85
N GLU A 133 1.42 3.32 -22.72
CA GLU A 133 0.21 4.12 -22.92
C GLU A 133 -0.77 3.89 -21.74
N MET A 134 -1.55 4.93 -21.44
CA MET A 134 -2.59 4.85 -20.40
C MET A 134 -3.95 4.46 -21.00
N PRO A 135 -4.79 3.70 -20.26
CA PRO A 135 -4.59 3.17 -18.91
C PRO A 135 -3.60 1.99 -18.86
N LEU A 136 -3.03 1.74 -17.66
CA LEU A 136 -2.16 0.59 -17.41
C LEU A 136 -3.00 -0.68 -17.18
N TYR A 137 -2.73 -1.70 -17.99
CA TYR A 137 -3.28 -3.04 -17.86
C TYR A 137 -2.28 -3.96 -17.16
N GLU A 138 -2.73 -5.07 -16.58
CA GLU A 138 -1.83 -6.07 -15.98
C GLU A 138 -0.86 -6.68 -17.00
N THR A 139 -1.21 -6.64 -18.28
CA THR A 139 -0.37 -7.06 -19.42
C THR A 139 0.55 -5.97 -19.95
N SER A 140 0.43 -4.73 -19.47
CA SER A 140 1.35 -3.64 -19.84
C SER A 140 2.77 -4.00 -19.45
N ARG A 141 3.74 -3.48 -20.24
CA ARG A 141 5.15 -3.78 -20.07
C ARG A 141 5.64 -3.41 -18.68
N THR A 142 6.33 -4.33 -18.02
CA THR A 142 6.98 -4.13 -16.71
C THR A 142 8.50 -4.12 -16.84
N GLY A 143 9.18 -3.66 -15.80
CA GLY A 143 10.62 -3.41 -15.82
C GLY A 143 10.94 -2.01 -16.35
N ASN A 144 12.20 -1.70 -16.57
CA ASN A 144 12.66 -0.33 -16.89
C ASN A 144 12.13 0.70 -15.85
N CYS A 145 12.16 0.28 -14.57
CA CYS A 145 11.67 1.11 -13.47
C CYS A 145 12.53 2.35 -13.30
N THR A 146 11.91 3.49 -12.99
CA THR A 146 12.58 4.79 -12.89
C THR A 146 13.33 5.01 -11.57
N ASN A 147 13.17 4.09 -10.60
CA ASN A 147 13.76 4.22 -9.27
C ASN A 147 14.01 2.85 -8.60
N PRO A 148 14.92 2.77 -7.61
CA PRO A 148 15.25 1.52 -6.92
C PRO A 148 14.06 0.85 -6.22
N TYR A 149 13.12 1.62 -5.64
CA TYR A 149 11.91 1.03 -5.05
C TYR A 149 11.11 0.23 -6.08
N GLY A 150 10.84 0.80 -7.26
CA GLY A 150 10.16 0.10 -8.36
C GLY A 150 10.89 -1.17 -8.78
N TRP A 151 12.22 -1.10 -8.88
CA TRP A 151 13.04 -2.29 -9.16
C TRP A 151 12.93 -3.35 -8.08
N THR A 152 12.91 -2.98 -6.77
CA THR A 152 12.72 -3.98 -5.70
C THR A 152 11.38 -4.70 -5.81
N LYS A 153 10.29 -3.96 -6.12
CA LYS A 153 8.96 -4.57 -6.32
C LYS A 153 8.94 -5.48 -7.55
N TYR A 154 9.52 -5.05 -8.65
CA TYR A 154 9.64 -5.88 -9.87
C TYR A 154 10.43 -7.16 -9.63
N VAL A 155 11.58 -7.08 -8.93
CA VAL A 155 12.38 -8.26 -8.57
C VAL A 155 11.62 -9.21 -7.65
N CYS A 156 10.87 -8.68 -6.67
CA CYS A 156 10.04 -9.51 -5.81
C CYS A 156 8.92 -10.22 -6.58
N GLU A 157 8.25 -9.53 -7.54
CA GLU A 157 7.30 -10.19 -8.44
C GLU A 157 7.97 -11.35 -9.21
N GLN A 158 9.18 -11.11 -9.75
CA GLN A 158 9.90 -12.14 -10.50
C GLN A 158 10.28 -13.34 -9.62
N ILE A 159 10.76 -13.11 -8.39
CA ILE A 159 11.05 -14.18 -7.42
C ILE A 159 9.82 -15.06 -7.18
N LEU A 160 8.67 -14.43 -6.95
CA LEU A 160 7.42 -15.15 -6.68
C LEU A 160 6.92 -15.93 -7.92
N ARG A 161 7.10 -15.39 -9.12
CA ARG A 161 6.79 -16.07 -10.39
C ARG A 161 7.65 -17.31 -10.61
N ASP A 162 8.97 -17.14 -10.44
CA ASP A 162 9.91 -18.25 -10.59
C ASP A 162 9.62 -19.35 -9.56
N TYR A 163 9.13 -18.93 -8.37
CA TYR A 163 8.74 -19.87 -7.33
C TYR A 163 7.51 -20.71 -7.70
N VAL A 164 6.48 -20.08 -8.30
CA VAL A 164 5.30 -20.81 -8.82
C VAL A 164 5.69 -21.77 -9.94
N VAL A 165 6.64 -21.39 -10.80
CA VAL A 165 7.14 -22.29 -11.86
C VAL A 165 7.85 -23.50 -11.25
N ALA A 166 8.63 -23.30 -10.18
CA ALA A 166 9.36 -24.38 -9.50
C ALA A 166 8.45 -25.30 -8.67
N ASP A 167 7.39 -24.75 -8.07
CA ASP A 167 6.38 -25.49 -7.27
C ASP A 167 4.97 -25.00 -7.61
N PRO A 168 4.27 -25.64 -8.57
CA PRO A 168 2.92 -25.25 -9.00
C PRO A 168 1.82 -25.39 -7.92
N SER A 169 2.15 -25.92 -6.75
CA SER A 169 1.21 -25.95 -5.61
C SER A 169 1.05 -24.60 -4.92
N TRP A 170 1.90 -23.62 -5.25
CA TRP A 170 1.79 -22.26 -4.74
C TRP A 170 0.67 -21.47 -5.42
N SER A 171 -0.02 -20.67 -4.62
CA SER A 171 -0.95 -19.66 -5.07
C SER A 171 -0.38 -18.28 -4.71
N VAL A 172 -0.05 -17.50 -5.73
CA VAL A 172 0.55 -16.17 -5.60
C VAL A 172 -0.36 -15.16 -6.25
N VAL A 173 -0.79 -14.15 -5.49
CA VAL A 173 -1.53 -13.01 -6.02
C VAL A 173 -0.66 -11.76 -5.90
N LEU A 174 -0.38 -11.12 -7.02
CA LEU A 174 0.36 -9.87 -7.11
C LEU A 174 -0.63 -8.72 -7.26
N LEU A 175 -0.76 -7.89 -6.23
CA LEU A 175 -1.65 -6.73 -6.25
C LEU A 175 -0.84 -5.46 -6.53
N ARG A 176 -1.02 -4.88 -7.72
CA ARG A 176 -0.35 -3.64 -8.14
C ARG A 176 -1.19 -2.43 -7.76
N TYR A 177 -0.76 -1.76 -6.69
CA TYR A 177 -1.46 -0.57 -6.18
C TYR A 177 -1.10 0.68 -6.95
N PHE A 178 -2.09 1.56 -7.09
CA PHE A 178 -1.88 2.93 -7.49
C PHE A 178 -1.65 3.81 -6.24
N ASN A 179 -2.28 4.93 -6.07
CA ASN A 179 -1.96 5.85 -4.98
C ASN A 179 -2.99 5.74 -3.84
N PRO A 180 -2.75 4.94 -2.78
CA PRO A 180 -3.69 4.86 -1.67
C PRO A 180 -3.70 6.16 -0.86
N ILE A 181 -4.91 6.65 -0.58
CA ILE A 181 -5.20 7.80 0.26
C ILE A 181 -6.45 7.53 1.11
N GLY A 182 -6.85 8.46 1.95
CA GLY A 182 -7.97 8.24 2.85
C GLY A 182 -7.50 7.71 4.21
N ALA A 183 -8.44 7.40 5.05
CA ALA A 183 -8.25 6.80 6.36
C ALA A 183 -9.50 5.98 6.72
N HIS A 184 -9.46 5.25 7.82
CA HIS A 184 -10.65 4.58 8.32
C HIS A 184 -11.71 5.64 8.74
N PRO A 185 -12.99 5.46 8.38
CA PRO A 185 -14.05 6.45 8.66
C PRO A 185 -14.19 6.83 10.14
N SER A 186 -13.75 5.98 11.07
CA SER A 186 -13.73 6.30 12.50
C SER A 186 -12.71 7.38 12.90
N GLY A 187 -11.77 7.73 12.02
CA GLY A 187 -10.65 8.61 12.35
C GLY A 187 -9.63 8.04 13.34
N LEU A 188 -9.70 6.73 13.68
CA LEU A 188 -8.79 6.09 14.63
C LEU A 188 -7.49 5.62 13.99
N ILE A 189 -7.51 5.19 12.73
CA ILE A 189 -6.31 4.77 11.98
C ILE A 189 -6.22 5.52 10.65
N GLY A 190 -5.00 5.83 10.22
CA GLY A 190 -4.72 6.56 8.99
C GLY A 190 -3.23 6.52 8.64
N GLU A 191 -2.82 7.32 7.65
CA GLU A 191 -1.41 7.42 7.26
C GLU A 191 -0.65 8.38 8.21
N ASP A 192 0.34 7.84 8.92
CA ASP A 192 1.20 8.57 9.85
C ASP A 192 2.68 8.43 9.45
N PRO A 193 3.14 9.18 8.44
CA PRO A 193 4.52 9.11 8.00
C PRO A 193 5.46 9.73 9.04
N ARG A 194 6.56 9.05 9.35
CA ARG A 194 7.63 9.63 10.18
C ARG A 194 8.35 10.74 9.42
N GLY A 195 8.49 11.90 10.04
CA GLY A 195 9.15 13.06 9.45
C GLY A 195 8.30 13.77 8.38
N VAL A 196 8.95 14.29 7.33
CA VAL A 196 8.25 14.99 6.23
C VAL A 196 7.57 13.97 5.35
N PRO A 197 6.25 14.12 5.05
CA PRO A 197 5.53 13.19 4.20
C PRO A 197 6.12 13.07 2.79
N ASN A 198 6.14 11.85 2.25
CA ASN A 198 6.52 11.61 0.86
C ASN A 198 5.30 11.52 -0.07
N ASN A 199 4.12 11.19 0.47
CA ASN A 199 2.86 11.08 -0.26
C ASN A 199 2.09 12.40 -0.24
N LEU A 200 1.29 12.66 -1.29
CA LEU A 200 0.57 13.92 -1.47
C LEU A 200 -0.45 14.17 -0.35
N MET A 201 -1.31 13.20 -0.03
CA MET A 201 -2.43 13.41 0.91
C MET A 201 -1.97 13.77 2.33
N PRO A 202 -1.03 13.06 2.98
CA PRO A 202 -0.54 13.50 4.29
C PRO A 202 0.19 14.84 4.23
N TYR A 203 0.80 15.20 3.09
CA TYR A 203 1.39 16.54 2.93
C TYR A 203 0.31 17.63 2.87
N ILE A 204 -0.79 17.39 2.14
CA ILE A 204 -1.95 18.28 2.08
C ILE A 204 -2.56 18.45 3.48
N SER A 205 -2.88 17.36 4.18
CA SER A 205 -3.55 17.39 5.48
C SER A 205 -2.69 18.05 6.57
N GLN A 206 -1.37 17.77 6.59
CA GLN A 206 -0.43 18.41 7.51
C GLN A 206 -0.21 19.89 7.19
N THR A 207 -0.34 20.31 5.91
CA THR A 207 -0.32 21.72 5.53
C THR A 207 -1.61 22.42 5.99
N ALA A 208 -2.76 21.79 5.76
CA ALA A 208 -4.06 22.33 6.16
C ALA A 208 -4.19 22.54 7.68
N ILE A 209 -3.65 21.61 8.49
CA ILE A 209 -3.66 21.73 9.96
C ILE A 209 -2.55 22.66 10.51
N GLY A 210 -1.67 23.18 9.64
CA GLY A 210 -0.61 24.12 10.01
C GLY A 210 0.69 23.50 10.52
N ARG A 211 0.87 22.16 10.45
CA ARG A 211 2.16 21.51 10.76
C ARG A 211 3.24 21.84 9.73
N LEU A 212 2.84 21.95 8.48
CA LEU A 212 3.69 22.36 7.36
C LEU A 212 3.24 23.73 6.85
N LYS A 213 4.19 24.57 6.45
CA LYS A 213 3.91 25.94 6.04
C LYS A 213 3.23 26.04 4.67
N CYS A 214 3.60 25.15 3.75
CA CYS A 214 3.21 25.26 2.36
C CYS A 214 3.46 23.93 1.63
N LEU A 215 2.50 23.48 0.80
CA LEU A 215 2.66 22.36 -0.09
C LEU A 215 3.54 22.77 -1.28
N SER A 216 4.49 21.92 -1.68
CA SER A 216 5.22 22.08 -2.94
C SER A 216 4.58 21.20 -4.01
N VAL A 217 4.04 21.81 -5.06
CA VAL A 217 3.51 21.17 -6.27
C VAL A 217 4.67 21.10 -7.28
N PHE A 218 5.07 19.89 -7.64
CA PHE A 218 6.26 19.64 -8.46
C PHE A 218 5.93 19.61 -9.96
N GLY A 219 6.22 20.70 -10.66
CA GLY A 219 5.91 20.92 -12.08
C GLY A 219 4.48 21.41 -12.30
N ASP A 220 4.35 22.36 -13.25
CA ASP A 220 3.10 22.93 -13.75
C ASP A 220 3.07 22.99 -15.29
N ASP A 221 3.99 22.25 -15.92
CA ASP A 221 4.25 22.26 -17.34
C ASP A 221 4.17 20.85 -17.96
N TYR A 222 3.54 19.87 -17.26
CA TYR A 222 3.22 18.56 -17.83
C TYR A 222 2.11 18.69 -18.90
N ASP A 223 2.11 17.74 -19.85
CA ASP A 223 1.01 17.60 -20.82
C ASP A 223 -0.21 16.95 -20.12
N THR A 224 -0.89 17.75 -19.30
CA THR A 224 -2.07 17.41 -18.49
C THR A 224 -2.99 18.64 -18.42
N PRO A 225 -4.27 18.49 -18.03
CA PRO A 225 -5.23 19.59 -18.11
C PRO A 225 -4.86 20.87 -17.35
N ASP A 226 -4.15 20.78 -16.23
CA ASP A 226 -3.71 21.91 -15.41
C ASP A 226 -2.18 22.02 -15.29
N GLY A 227 -1.45 21.21 -16.08
CA GLY A 227 0.02 21.19 -16.09
C GLY A 227 0.62 20.40 -14.93
N THR A 228 -0.15 19.90 -13.95
CA THR A 228 0.37 19.12 -12.83
C THR A 228 0.22 17.60 -13.05
N GLY A 229 1.01 16.79 -12.34
CA GLY A 229 1.00 15.34 -12.54
C GLY A 229 -0.34 14.69 -12.16
N VAL A 230 -0.80 13.75 -12.98
CA VAL A 230 -2.07 13.03 -12.81
C VAL A 230 -1.82 11.63 -12.27
N ARG A 231 -2.53 11.23 -11.22
CA ARG A 231 -2.44 9.92 -10.58
C ARG A 231 -3.83 9.34 -10.29
N ASP A 232 -3.90 8.01 -10.28
CA ASP A 232 -5.06 7.26 -9.81
C ASP A 232 -5.00 7.15 -8.29
N TYR A 233 -5.89 7.82 -7.60
CA TYR A 233 -6.01 7.76 -6.15
C TYR A 233 -7.12 6.80 -5.76
N ILE A 234 -6.81 5.89 -4.84
CA ILE A 234 -7.73 4.88 -4.33
C ILE A 234 -7.89 5.01 -2.82
N HIS A 235 -9.11 4.86 -2.32
CA HIS A 235 -9.34 4.85 -0.88
C HIS A 235 -8.68 3.61 -0.24
N VAL A 236 -7.99 3.81 0.89
CA VAL A 236 -7.28 2.72 1.57
C VAL A 236 -8.19 1.58 2.01
N MET A 237 -9.47 1.85 2.33
CA MET A 237 -10.46 0.82 2.65
C MET A 237 -10.84 -0.02 1.43
N ASP A 238 -11.00 0.60 0.24
CA ASP A 238 -11.21 -0.15 -1.01
C ASP A 238 -10.00 -1.04 -1.30
N LEU A 239 -8.81 -0.50 -1.11
CA LEU A 239 -7.58 -1.28 -1.26
C LEU A 239 -7.53 -2.46 -0.28
N ALA A 240 -7.92 -2.27 0.98
CA ALA A 240 -8.00 -3.31 1.99
C ALA A 240 -9.00 -4.41 1.60
N ARG A 241 -10.20 -4.03 1.11
CA ARG A 241 -11.21 -4.97 0.58
C ARG A 241 -10.69 -5.76 -0.63
N GLY A 242 -9.85 -5.14 -1.47
CA GLY A 242 -9.18 -5.82 -2.58
C GLY A 242 -8.31 -7.00 -2.12
N HIS A 243 -7.67 -6.90 -0.95
CA HIS A 243 -6.91 -8.01 -0.36
C HIS A 243 -7.82 -9.15 0.12
N VAL A 244 -8.96 -8.81 0.74
CA VAL A 244 -9.95 -9.82 1.16
C VAL A 244 -10.51 -10.55 -0.05
N ALA A 245 -10.86 -9.84 -1.12
CA ALA A 245 -11.31 -10.45 -2.38
C ALA A 245 -10.23 -11.35 -3.00
N ALA A 246 -8.96 -10.94 -2.94
CA ALA A 246 -7.84 -11.75 -3.43
C ALA A 246 -7.62 -13.03 -2.62
N ILE A 247 -7.86 -13.03 -1.29
CA ILE A 247 -7.82 -14.25 -0.46
C ILE A 247 -8.88 -15.25 -0.94
N ALA A 248 -10.12 -14.79 -1.12
CA ALA A 248 -11.21 -15.65 -1.58
C ALA A 248 -10.90 -16.25 -2.95
N TYR A 249 -10.40 -15.45 -3.87
CA TYR A 249 -10.01 -15.89 -5.21
C TYR A 249 -8.88 -16.93 -5.17
N MET A 250 -7.83 -16.67 -4.40
CA MET A 250 -6.62 -17.48 -4.34
C MET A 250 -6.89 -18.90 -3.82
N ALA A 251 -7.90 -19.08 -2.97
CA ALA A 251 -8.27 -20.38 -2.41
C ALA A 251 -8.68 -21.40 -3.49
N GLU A 252 -9.22 -20.93 -4.62
CA GLU A 252 -9.73 -21.77 -5.72
C GLU A 252 -8.83 -21.73 -6.98
N HIS A 253 -7.82 -20.82 -7.00
CA HIS A 253 -7.02 -20.56 -8.19
C HIS A 253 -5.52 -20.66 -7.85
N PRO A 254 -4.93 -21.86 -7.89
CA PRO A 254 -3.47 -22.03 -7.73
C PRO A 254 -2.71 -21.40 -8.89
N GLY A 255 -1.44 -21.12 -8.66
CA GLY A 255 -0.56 -20.48 -9.63
C GLY A 255 -0.45 -18.97 -9.42
N GLU A 256 -0.02 -18.24 -10.45
CA GLU A 256 0.15 -16.78 -10.39
C GLU A 256 -1.09 -16.06 -10.90
N SER A 257 -1.48 -15.03 -10.19
CA SER A 257 -2.47 -14.05 -10.65
C SER A 257 -2.04 -12.63 -10.33
N ILE A 258 -2.31 -11.70 -11.25
CA ILE A 258 -1.95 -10.29 -11.13
C ILE A 258 -3.21 -9.46 -11.26
N PHE A 259 -3.36 -8.45 -10.39
CA PHE A 259 -4.49 -7.52 -10.44
C PHE A 259 -4.02 -6.09 -10.16
N ASN A 260 -4.53 -5.15 -10.95
CA ASN A 260 -4.45 -3.73 -10.66
C ASN A 260 -5.52 -3.35 -9.62
N LEU A 261 -5.12 -2.67 -8.55
CA LEU A 261 -6.04 -2.06 -7.61
C LEU A 261 -5.96 -0.54 -7.73
N GLY A 262 -6.86 0.02 -8.50
CA GLY A 262 -7.03 1.44 -8.77
C GLY A 262 -8.50 1.72 -9.11
N THR A 263 -8.82 3.00 -9.29
CA THR A 263 -10.18 3.45 -9.62
C THR A 263 -10.43 3.52 -11.13
N GLY A 264 -9.35 3.53 -11.93
CA GLY A 264 -9.42 3.80 -13.37
C GLY A 264 -9.58 5.27 -13.71
N LYS A 265 -9.50 6.16 -12.72
CA LYS A 265 -9.65 7.60 -12.87
C LYS A 265 -8.42 8.33 -12.35
N GLY A 266 -7.83 9.18 -13.19
CA GLY A 266 -6.75 10.05 -12.80
C GLY A 266 -7.25 11.39 -12.26
N TYR A 267 -6.56 11.91 -11.25
CA TYR A 267 -6.74 13.28 -10.75
C TYR A 267 -5.38 13.97 -10.69
N SER A 268 -5.36 15.24 -11.06
CA SER A 268 -4.16 16.06 -10.97
C SER A 268 -3.85 16.46 -9.52
N VAL A 269 -2.61 16.95 -9.29
CA VAL A 269 -2.24 17.45 -7.95
C VAL A 269 -3.12 18.63 -7.53
N LEU A 270 -3.43 19.57 -8.44
CA LEU A 270 -4.28 20.72 -8.13
C LEU A 270 -5.74 20.32 -7.96
N GLU A 271 -6.27 19.36 -8.75
CA GLU A 271 -7.61 18.79 -8.50
C GLU A 271 -7.70 18.18 -7.10
N MET A 272 -6.66 17.47 -6.63
CA MET A 272 -6.62 16.90 -5.29
C MET A 272 -6.62 17.99 -4.20
N VAL A 273 -5.86 19.07 -4.38
CA VAL A 273 -5.85 20.20 -3.45
C VAL A 273 -7.23 20.85 -3.38
N HIS A 274 -7.84 21.17 -4.53
CA HIS A 274 -9.16 21.80 -4.58
C HIS A 274 -10.27 20.88 -4.02
N ALA A 275 -10.21 19.57 -4.30
CA ALA A 275 -11.16 18.60 -3.74
C ALA A 275 -11.05 18.55 -2.21
N PHE A 276 -9.82 18.55 -1.69
CA PHE A 276 -9.59 18.54 -0.24
C PHE A 276 -10.08 19.83 0.43
N GLU A 277 -9.78 21.00 -0.15
CA GLU A 277 -10.27 22.29 0.33
C GLU A 277 -11.81 22.35 0.36
N THR A 278 -12.43 21.87 -0.73
CA THR A 278 -13.90 21.89 -0.87
C THR A 278 -14.58 20.95 0.11
N ALA A 279 -14.10 19.70 0.21
CA ALA A 279 -14.70 18.68 1.07
C ALA A 279 -14.61 19.03 2.56
N ASN A 280 -13.57 19.76 2.97
CA ASN A 280 -13.26 20.02 4.38
C ASN A 280 -13.40 21.50 4.80
N HIS A 281 -13.73 22.39 3.88
CA HIS A 281 -13.84 23.85 4.12
C HIS A 281 -12.59 24.45 4.74
N VAL A 282 -11.41 24.03 4.29
CA VAL A 282 -10.10 24.49 4.75
C VAL A 282 -9.29 25.02 3.59
N HIS A 283 -8.22 25.76 3.88
CA HIS A 283 -7.30 26.27 2.87
C HIS A 283 -5.94 25.55 2.96
N VAL A 284 -5.39 25.17 1.80
CA VAL A 284 -4.07 24.51 1.66
C VAL A 284 -3.13 25.41 0.88
N PRO A 285 -2.28 26.21 1.53
CA PRO A 285 -1.32 27.03 0.83
C PRO A 285 -0.32 26.18 0.07
N TYR A 286 -0.13 26.47 -1.22
CA TYR A 286 0.83 25.76 -2.06
C TYR A 286 1.69 26.73 -2.90
N ARG A 287 2.79 26.19 -3.40
CA ARG A 287 3.67 26.84 -4.38
C ARG A 287 4.10 25.85 -5.44
N ILE A 288 4.33 26.35 -6.64
CA ILE A 288 4.93 25.55 -7.70
C ILE A 288 6.44 25.41 -7.45
N ALA A 289 6.95 24.20 -7.66
CA ALA A 289 8.37 23.85 -7.59
C ALA A 289 8.79 23.12 -8.89
N PRO A 290 10.08 23.05 -9.21
CA PRO A 290 10.56 22.31 -10.38
C PRO A 290 10.14 20.84 -10.35
N ARG A 291 9.97 20.23 -11.53
CA ARG A 291 9.66 18.80 -11.67
C ARG A 291 10.65 17.93 -10.90
N ARG A 292 10.17 16.84 -10.30
CA ARG A 292 11.03 15.79 -9.76
C ARG A 292 11.54 14.92 -10.90
N ALA A 293 12.79 14.49 -10.81
CA ALA A 293 13.34 13.56 -11.78
C ALA A 293 12.59 12.22 -11.77
N GLY A 294 12.22 11.73 -12.95
CA GLY A 294 11.54 10.44 -13.13
C GLY A 294 10.02 10.47 -12.92
N ASP A 295 9.41 11.63 -12.61
CA ASP A 295 7.94 11.73 -12.55
C ASP A 295 7.33 11.68 -13.97
N LEU A 296 6.32 10.82 -14.12
CA LEU A 296 5.52 10.71 -15.35
C LEU A 296 4.35 11.70 -15.31
N PRO A 297 3.92 12.25 -16.48
CA PRO A 297 2.78 13.15 -16.55
C PRO A 297 1.50 12.53 -15.98
N THR A 298 1.17 11.32 -16.43
CA THR A 298 -0.10 10.64 -16.12
C THR A 298 0.14 9.16 -15.83
N VAL A 299 -0.47 8.66 -14.74
CA VAL A 299 -0.45 7.24 -14.39
C VAL A 299 -1.79 6.84 -13.75
N TYR A 300 -2.57 5.96 -14.42
CA TYR A 300 -3.80 5.40 -13.88
C TYR A 300 -4.06 3.98 -14.38
N ALA A 301 -4.87 3.22 -13.62
CA ALA A 301 -5.18 1.83 -13.86
C ALA A 301 -6.24 1.61 -14.94
N CYS A 302 -6.24 0.40 -15.52
CA CYS A 302 -7.47 -0.26 -15.96
C CYS A 302 -7.91 -1.25 -14.87
N PRO A 303 -9.04 -1.06 -14.17
CA PRO A 303 -9.50 -1.94 -13.09
C PRO A 303 -10.39 -3.09 -13.56
N ASP A 304 -10.65 -3.23 -14.86
CA ASP A 304 -11.62 -4.17 -15.42
C ASP A 304 -11.38 -5.62 -15.04
N LYS A 305 -10.10 -6.04 -14.93
CA LYS A 305 -9.75 -7.39 -14.54
C LYS A 305 -10.12 -7.67 -13.09
N SER A 306 -9.83 -6.75 -12.18
CA SER A 306 -10.18 -6.87 -10.76
C SER A 306 -11.70 -6.91 -10.59
N ALA A 307 -12.44 -6.06 -11.30
CA ALA A 307 -13.90 -6.05 -11.27
C ALA A 307 -14.50 -7.38 -11.76
N ARG A 308 -14.02 -7.88 -12.90
CA ARG A 308 -14.56 -9.10 -13.52
C ARG A 308 -14.20 -10.37 -12.77
N ILE A 309 -12.95 -10.47 -12.29
CA ILE A 309 -12.39 -11.73 -11.75
C ILE A 309 -12.54 -11.80 -10.22
N LEU A 310 -12.22 -10.72 -9.51
CA LEU A 310 -12.34 -10.67 -8.05
C LEU A 310 -13.74 -10.22 -7.58
N GLY A 311 -14.59 -9.73 -8.49
CA GLY A 311 -15.85 -9.07 -8.12
C GLY A 311 -15.63 -7.80 -7.31
N TRP A 312 -14.43 -7.21 -7.40
CA TRP A 312 -14.01 -6.04 -6.62
C TRP A 312 -13.94 -4.77 -7.48
N HIS A 313 -14.44 -3.68 -6.95
CA HIS A 313 -14.29 -2.34 -7.53
C HIS A 313 -14.15 -1.32 -6.39
N ALA A 314 -13.52 -0.18 -6.70
CA ALA A 314 -13.43 0.93 -5.77
C ALA A 314 -14.79 1.62 -5.62
N GLU A 315 -15.23 1.85 -4.39
CA GLU A 315 -16.56 2.38 -4.04
C GLU A 315 -16.51 3.81 -3.50
N TYR A 316 -15.41 4.18 -2.81
CA TYR A 316 -15.27 5.49 -2.20
C TYR A 316 -14.97 6.57 -3.24
N SER A 317 -15.67 7.70 -3.11
CA SER A 317 -15.47 8.88 -3.94
C SER A 317 -14.20 9.66 -3.54
N LEU A 318 -13.78 10.60 -4.40
CA LEU A 318 -12.69 11.53 -4.07
C LEU A 318 -13.02 12.39 -2.83
N GLU A 319 -14.29 12.76 -2.67
CA GLU A 319 -14.77 13.51 -1.50
C GLU A 319 -14.61 12.68 -0.22
N ASP A 320 -14.97 11.39 -0.24
CA ASP A 320 -14.77 10.47 0.89
C ASP A 320 -13.28 10.35 1.25
N MET A 321 -12.42 10.17 0.24
CA MET A 321 -10.97 10.10 0.43
C MET A 321 -10.42 11.36 1.15
N CYS A 322 -10.86 12.54 0.72
CA CYS A 322 -10.45 13.81 1.31
C CYS A 322 -11.00 13.99 2.74
N ARG A 323 -12.30 13.68 2.93
CA ARG A 323 -12.98 13.82 4.23
C ARG A 323 -12.37 12.89 5.28
N ASP A 324 -12.15 11.62 4.95
CA ASP A 324 -11.65 10.63 5.89
C ASP A 324 -10.18 10.88 6.23
N SER A 325 -9.36 11.34 5.26
CA SER A 325 -7.99 11.82 5.54
C SER A 325 -7.96 13.00 6.51
N TRP A 326 -8.89 13.96 6.36
CA TRP A 326 -8.96 15.12 7.24
C TRP A 326 -9.50 14.74 8.62
N HIS A 327 -10.49 13.86 8.68
CA HIS A 327 -11.01 13.34 9.93
C HIS A 327 -9.91 12.68 10.76
N TRP A 328 -9.10 11.81 10.15
CA TRP A 328 -7.90 11.26 10.79
C TRP A 328 -6.96 12.36 11.29
N GLN A 329 -6.58 13.30 10.43
CA GLN A 329 -5.59 14.32 10.75
C GLN A 329 -6.04 15.23 11.89
N THR A 330 -7.32 15.59 11.94
CA THR A 330 -7.87 16.47 12.99
C THR A 330 -7.97 15.78 14.34
N GLN A 331 -8.30 14.49 14.36
CA GLN A 331 -8.32 13.72 15.60
C GLN A 331 -6.93 13.32 16.08
N ASN A 332 -5.96 13.26 15.17
CA ASN A 332 -4.59 12.86 15.45
C ASN A 332 -3.59 13.89 14.90
N PRO A 333 -3.56 15.11 15.44
CA PRO A 333 -2.70 16.15 14.91
C PRO A 333 -1.20 15.80 14.97
N ASN A 334 -0.81 14.92 15.90
CA ASN A 334 0.55 14.42 16.06
C ASN A 334 0.73 12.95 15.60
N GLY A 335 -0.21 12.41 14.83
CA GLY A 335 -0.22 11.03 14.42
C GLY A 335 -0.59 10.08 15.56
N TYR A 336 0.06 8.91 15.62
CA TYR A 336 -0.16 7.93 16.69
C TYR A 336 0.52 8.28 18.01
N GLU A 337 1.35 9.33 18.04
CA GLU A 337 1.94 9.80 19.30
C GLU A 337 0.83 10.40 20.18
N THR A 338 0.58 9.79 21.32
CA THR A 338 -0.24 10.39 22.38
C THR A 338 0.54 11.51 23.03
N ALA A 339 -0.06 12.70 23.16
CA ALA A 339 0.51 13.86 23.81
C ALA A 339 0.89 13.57 25.28
#